data_289e332772168b163073054c2b9b94ff
#
_entry.id   289e332772168b163073054c2b9b94ff
#
_cell.length_a   1.000
_cell.length_b   1.000
_cell.length_c   1.000
_cell.angle_alpha   90.00
_cell.angle_beta   90.00
_cell.angle_gamma   90.00
#
_symmetry.space_group_name_H-M   'P 1'
#
loop_
_entity.id
_entity.type
_entity.pdbx_description
1 polymer ?
#
loop_
_entity_poly.entity_id
_entity_poly.type
_entity_poly.pdbx_seq_one_letter_code
_entity_poly.pdbx_strand_id
1 'polypeptide(L)'
;MPQNFLKIQKEYLRKVWLSPSEEVEKVLPAQHLEEPNPSFWWSLSILLLFLSWFVSCAGVSPSNNTQPLRMIQNVPFYPQEEYQCGPASLAGVLNHWNINVSPQEIASEIYSKSARGTMNIDMVLYVEKIGLKARQYRGSFEDVKTKIDSGYPLIVLVDEGFLIYQKNHFMVVIGYGGEGIFANSGREQGKFIPTKEFLRSWKRTKFWTLFITPN
;
A
#
# COMPACT_ATOMS: atom_id res chain seq x y z
N MET A 1 -31.64 -30.43 -8.51
CA MET A 1 -30.92 -29.43 -9.32
C MET A 1 -29.43 -29.70 -9.27
N PRO A 2 -28.70 -29.64 -10.33
CA PRO A 2 -28.93 -30.13 -11.68
C PRO A 2 -27.80 -31.07 -12.14
N GLN A 3 -28.12 -32.32 -12.37
CA GLN A 3 -27.15 -33.26 -12.99
C GLN A 3 -26.95 -33.01 -14.50
N ASN A 4 -27.77 -32.15 -15.12
CA ASN A 4 -27.71 -31.86 -16.54
C ASN A 4 -26.59 -30.88 -16.95
N PHE A 5 -26.12 -30.03 -16.06
CA PHE A 5 -25.08 -29.06 -16.40
C PHE A 5 -23.69 -29.70 -16.58
N LEU A 6 -23.37 -30.70 -15.75
CA LEU A 6 -22.11 -31.43 -15.82
C LEU A 6 -22.01 -32.36 -17.06
N LYS A 7 -23.17 -32.80 -17.59
CA LYS A 7 -23.21 -33.66 -18.79
C LYS A 7 -22.92 -32.86 -20.04
N ILE A 8 -23.45 -31.63 -20.15
CA ILE A 8 -23.22 -30.72 -21.29
C ILE A 8 -21.76 -30.24 -21.32
N GLN A 9 -21.16 -29.96 -20.20
CA GLN A 9 -19.76 -29.53 -20.12
C GLN A 9 -18.77 -30.64 -20.50
N LYS A 10 -19.05 -31.90 -20.13
CA LYS A 10 -18.24 -33.05 -20.53
C LYS A 10 -18.34 -33.35 -22.04
N GLU A 11 -19.49 -33.13 -22.63
CA GLU A 11 -19.71 -33.37 -24.08
C GLU A 11 -19.06 -32.26 -24.92
N TYR A 12 -19.06 -31.00 -24.45
CA TYR A 12 -18.36 -29.89 -25.10
C TYR A 12 -16.82 -30.06 -25.08
N LEU A 13 -16.27 -30.47 -23.94
CA LEU A 13 -14.82 -30.73 -23.82
C LEU A 13 -14.36 -31.94 -24.64
N ARG A 14 -15.21 -32.95 -24.85
CA ARG A 14 -14.91 -34.10 -25.68
C ARG A 14 -14.86 -33.77 -27.17
N LYS A 15 -15.69 -32.81 -27.64
CA LYS A 15 -15.71 -32.36 -29.05
C LYS A 15 -14.56 -31.42 -29.41
N VAL A 16 -14.01 -30.68 -28.44
CA VAL A 16 -12.91 -29.72 -28.67
C VAL A 16 -11.52 -30.36 -28.60
N TRP A 17 -11.37 -31.50 -27.89
CA TRP A 17 -10.05 -32.10 -27.63
C TRP A 17 -9.79 -33.45 -28.28
N LEU A 18 -10.74 -34.06 -29.00
CA LEU A 18 -10.61 -35.39 -29.59
C LEU A 18 -11.12 -35.41 -31.04
N SER A 19 -10.62 -34.54 -31.90
CA SER A 19 -10.62 -34.79 -33.33
C SER A 19 -9.17 -34.95 -33.78
N PRO A 20 -8.74 -36.16 -34.18
CA PRO A 20 -7.45 -36.30 -34.81
C PRO A 20 -7.50 -35.65 -36.19
N SER A 21 -6.59 -34.73 -36.40
CA SER A 21 -6.31 -34.09 -37.66
C SER A 21 -5.72 -35.06 -38.68
N GLU A 22 -6.53 -35.80 -39.40
CA GLU A 22 -6.10 -36.67 -40.49
C GLU A 22 -6.16 -35.99 -41.90
N GLU A 23 -6.32 -34.68 -41.96
CA GLU A 23 -6.52 -34.02 -43.26
C GLU A 23 -5.54 -32.89 -43.58
N VAL A 24 -4.37 -32.84 -42.95
CA VAL A 24 -3.36 -31.80 -43.25
C VAL A 24 -2.11 -32.34 -43.97
N GLU A 25 -2.07 -33.63 -44.35
CA GLU A 25 -0.84 -34.23 -44.92
C GLU A 25 -0.83 -34.19 -46.48
N LYS A 26 -1.69 -33.45 -47.17
CA LYS A 26 -1.74 -33.47 -48.62
C LYS A 26 -1.66 -32.14 -49.35
N VAL A 27 -1.04 -31.12 -48.88
CA VAL A 27 -0.70 -29.96 -49.75
C VAL A 27 0.49 -29.18 -49.17
N LEU A 28 1.68 -29.71 -49.24
CA LEU A 28 2.87 -28.86 -49.29
C LEU A 28 3.93 -29.56 -50.18
N PRO A 29 4.35 -28.95 -51.28
CA PRO A 29 5.51 -29.45 -52.01
C PRO A 29 6.74 -29.30 -51.16
N ALA A 30 7.58 -30.34 -51.13
CA ALA A 30 8.89 -30.32 -50.46
C ALA A 30 9.71 -29.16 -51.05
N GLN A 31 9.70 -28.03 -50.35
CA GLN A 31 10.68 -26.98 -50.62
C GLN A 31 12.00 -27.48 -50.12
N HIS A 32 12.94 -27.61 -51.02
CA HIS A 32 14.35 -27.89 -50.79
C HIS A 32 14.87 -26.75 -49.89
N LEU A 33 14.95 -26.99 -48.57
CA LEU A 33 15.59 -26.07 -47.67
C LEU A 33 17.09 -26.14 -47.94
N GLU A 34 17.60 -25.19 -48.71
CA GLU A 34 19.06 -25.00 -48.82
C GLU A 34 19.61 -24.77 -47.42
N GLU A 35 20.54 -25.59 -47.02
CA GLU A 35 21.30 -25.45 -45.79
C GLU A 35 21.94 -24.06 -45.77
N PRO A 36 21.66 -23.22 -44.73
CA PRO A 36 22.24 -21.90 -44.71
C PRO A 36 23.76 -21.99 -44.57
N ASN A 37 24.45 -21.30 -45.48
CA ASN A 37 25.92 -21.21 -45.55
C ASN A 37 26.51 -20.97 -44.14
N PRO A 38 27.48 -21.78 -43.67
CA PRO A 38 28.07 -21.63 -42.35
C PRO A 38 28.62 -20.23 -42.06
N SER A 39 28.98 -19.45 -43.06
CA SER A 39 29.39 -18.05 -42.90
C SER A 39 28.24 -17.15 -42.39
N PHE A 40 26.98 -17.50 -42.64
CA PHE A 40 25.82 -16.76 -42.15
C PHE A 40 25.69 -16.85 -40.62
N TRP A 41 25.93 -18.04 -40.07
CA TRP A 41 25.88 -18.26 -38.61
C TRP A 41 27.00 -17.54 -37.87
N TRP A 42 28.18 -17.46 -38.47
CA TRP A 42 29.32 -16.70 -37.92
C TRP A 42 29.02 -15.17 -37.91
N SER A 43 28.42 -14.66 -38.97
CA SER A 43 28.02 -13.23 -39.05
C SER A 43 26.94 -12.89 -38.05
N LEU A 44 25.95 -13.76 -37.83
CA LEU A 44 24.89 -13.57 -36.85
C LEU A 44 25.42 -13.59 -35.42
N SER A 45 26.37 -14.50 -35.14
CA SER A 45 27.01 -14.61 -33.81
C SER A 45 27.85 -13.37 -33.47
N ILE A 46 28.56 -12.82 -34.43
CA ILE A 46 29.33 -11.60 -34.29
C ILE A 46 28.40 -10.39 -34.07
N LEU A 47 27.30 -10.31 -34.80
CA LEU A 47 26.30 -9.26 -34.63
C LEU A 47 25.66 -9.27 -33.24
N LEU A 48 25.31 -10.45 -32.72
CA LEU A 48 24.76 -10.63 -31.38
C LEU A 48 25.78 -10.29 -30.27
N LEU A 49 27.06 -10.57 -30.48
CA LEU A 49 28.13 -10.17 -29.57
C LEU A 49 28.33 -8.65 -29.57
N PHE A 50 28.19 -7.97 -30.71
CA PHE A 50 28.25 -6.51 -30.76
C PHE A 50 27.02 -5.84 -30.14
N LEU A 51 25.82 -6.42 -30.28
CA LEU A 51 24.61 -5.91 -29.62
C LEU A 51 24.67 -6.01 -28.09
N SER A 52 25.35 -7.03 -27.54
CA SER A 52 25.50 -7.20 -26.09
C SER A 52 26.40 -6.15 -25.45
N TRP A 53 27.24 -5.48 -26.21
CA TRP A 53 28.12 -4.40 -25.70
C TRP A 53 27.42 -3.07 -25.54
N PHE A 54 26.24 -2.87 -26.19
CA PHE A 54 25.46 -1.62 -26.06
C PHE A 54 24.41 -1.66 -24.95
N VAL A 55 24.21 -2.81 -24.29
CA VAL A 55 23.42 -2.86 -23.06
C VAL A 55 24.30 -2.53 -21.86
N SER A 56 25.02 -1.41 -21.94
CA SER A 56 25.47 -0.70 -20.76
C SER A 56 24.21 -0.05 -20.17
N CYS A 57 23.49 -0.79 -19.34
CA CYS A 57 22.51 -0.21 -18.44
C CYS A 57 23.26 0.83 -17.60
N ALA A 58 23.16 2.09 -18.01
CA ALA A 58 23.29 3.18 -17.08
C ALA A 58 22.15 2.96 -16.07
N GLY A 59 22.45 2.21 -15.03
CA GLY A 59 21.61 2.09 -13.85
C GLY A 59 21.52 3.48 -13.25
N VAL A 60 20.52 4.24 -13.69
CA VAL A 60 20.02 5.37 -12.91
C VAL A 60 19.44 4.70 -11.66
N SER A 61 20.29 4.56 -10.64
CA SER A 61 19.80 4.27 -9.30
C SER A 61 18.83 5.40 -8.98
N PRO A 62 17.52 5.14 -8.80
CA PRO A 62 16.66 6.17 -8.26
C PRO A 62 17.29 6.54 -6.93
N SER A 63 17.73 7.78 -6.80
CA SER A 63 18.14 8.36 -5.53
C SER A 63 16.89 8.38 -4.68
N ASN A 64 16.59 7.26 -4.01
CA ASN A 64 15.53 7.19 -3.02
C ASN A 64 15.99 8.07 -1.86
N ASN A 65 15.72 9.37 -1.97
CA ASN A 65 15.93 10.29 -0.87
C ASN A 65 14.86 10.04 0.19
N THR A 66 15.06 8.94 0.93
CA THR A 66 14.18 8.54 2.04
C THR A 66 14.47 9.32 3.32
N GLN A 67 15.38 10.32 3.26
CA GLN A 67 15.66 11.16 4.42
C GLN A 67 14.52 12.15 4.67
N PRO A 68 14.15 12.36 5.93
CA PRO A 68 13.12 13.34 6.27
C PRO A 68 13.61 14.76 5.99
N LEU A 69 12.81 15.57 5.28
CA LEU A 69 13.01 17.01 5.21
C LEU A 69 12.55 17.67 6.51
N ARG A 70 11.49 17.12 7.11
CA ARG A 70 10.93 17.57 8.38
C ARG A 70 10.39 16.37 9.15
N MET A 71 10.71 16.29 10.44
CA MET A 71 10.21 15.25 11.34
C MET A 71 10.00 15.84 12.74
N ILE A 72 8.83 15.56 13.31
CA ILE A 72 8.52 15.91 14.69
C ILE A 72 9.24 14.91 15.60
N GLN A 73 10.03 15.43 16.52
CA GLN A 73 10.74 14.63 17.50
C GLN A 73 9.85 14.28 18.69
N ASN A 74 10.17 13.20 19.38
CA ASN A 74 9.52 12.81 20.64
C ASN A 74 8.00 12.57 20.54
N VAL A 75 7.52 12.07 19.39
CA VAL A 75 6.17 11.50 19.31
C VAL A 75 6.24 10.05 19.78
N PRO A 76 5.67 9.71 20.95
CA PRO A 76 5.74 8.36 21.49
C PRO A 76 5.15 7.34 20.50
N PHE A 77 5.82 6.19 20.45
CA PHE A 77 5.38 5.08 19.61
C PHE A 77 4.93 3.91 20.47
N TYR A 78 3.74 3.43 20.17
CA TYR A 78 3.18 2.24 20.80
C TYR A 78 2.99 1.18 19.72
N PRO A 79 3.73 0.05 19.75
CA PRO A 79 3.53 -1.06 18.83
C PRO A 79 2.08 -1.52 18.89
N GLN A 80 1.45 -1.61 17.72
CA GLN A 80 0.02 -1.89 17.65
C GLN A 80 -0.22 -3.40 17.64
N GLU A 81 -1.06 -3.85 18.55
CA GLU A 81 -1.65 -5.17 18.48
C GLU A 81 -2.82 -5.18 17.51
N GLU A 82 -3.33 -6.37 17.20
CA GLU A 82 -4.45 -6.54 16.27
C GLU A 82 -5.66 -5.71 16.74
N TYR A 83 -6.23 -4.92 15.83
CA TYR A 83 -7.40 -4.03 16.07
C TYR A 83 -7.19 -2.86 17.04
N GLN A 84 -5.99 -2.60 17.51
CA GLN A 84 -5.71 -1.50 18.46
C GLN A 84 -5.04 -0.28 17.83
N CYS A 85 -5.06 -0.14 16.51
CA CYS A 85 -4.43 0.98 15.81
C CYS A 85 -5.00 2.35 16.24
N GLY A 86 -6.28 2.47 16.54
CA GLY A 86 -6.90 3.70 17.03
C GLY A 86 -6.36 4.13 18.41
N PRO A 87 -6.49 3.29 19.46
CA PRO A 87 -5.97 3.60 20.79
C PRO A 87 -4.47 3.90 20.80
N ALA A 88 -3.65 3.11 20.08
CA ALA A 88 -2.21 3.31 20.01
C ALA A 88 -1.84 4.65 19.32
N SER A 89 -2.55 5.00 18.23
CA SER A 89 -2.37 6.29 17.56
C SER A 89 -2.76 7.46 18.45
N LEU A 90 -3.88 7.36 19.16
CA LEU A 90 -4.30 8.39 20.13
C LEU A 90 -3.29 8.53 21.25
N ALA A 91 -2.85 7.43 21.87
CA ALA A 91 -1.83 7.47 22.92
C ALA A 91 -0.57 8.18 22.44
N GLY A 92 -0.10 7.88 21.23
CA GLY A 92 1.07 8.55 20.64
C GLY A 92 0.92 10.07 20.57
N VAL A 93 -0.20 10.57 20.07
CA VAL A 93 -0.46 12.01 19.93
C VAL A 93 -0.73 12.65 21.31
N LEU A 94 -1.50 12.01 22.19
CA LEU A 94 -1.82 12.57 23.51
C LEU A 94 -0.58 12.69 24.38
N ASN A 95 0.27 11.67 24.41
CA ASN A 95 1.53 11.72 25.15
C ASN A 95 2.53 12.73 24.57
N HIS A 96 2.49 12.99 23.27
CA HIS A 96 3.23 14.11 22.67
C HIS A 96 2.79 15.48 23.27
N TRP A 97 1.53 15.61 23.64
CA TRP A 97 0.98 16.79 24.33
C TRP A 97 1.06 16.67 25.87
N ASN A 98 1.91 15.77 26.42
CA ASN A 98 2.10 15.52 27.84
C ASN A 98 0.83 15.03 28.58
N ILE A 99 -0.12 14.43 27.85
CA ILE A 99 -1.24 13.71 28.46
C ILE A 99 -0.85 12.27 28.66
N ASN A 100 -0.48 11.92 29.90
CA ASN A 100 0.00 10.59 30.24
C ASN A 100 -1.15 9.57 30.24
N VAL A 101 -1.31 8.82 29.14
CA VAL A 101 -2.34 7.81 28.96
C VAL A 101 -1.81 6.63 28.14
N SER A 102 -2.14 5.42 28.53
CA SER A 102 -1.75 4.20 27.81
C SER A 102 -2.75 3.84 26.71
N PRO A 103 -2.33 3.09 25.67
CA PRO A 103 -3.26 2.54 24.68
C PRO A 103 -4.36 1.67 25.28
N GLN A 104 -4.06 0.95 26.36
CA GLN A 104 -5.00 0.07 27.07
C GLN A 104 -6.11 0.86 27.76
N GLU A 105 -5.77 1.97 28.41
CA GLU A 105 -6.75 2.89 29.02
C GLU A 105 -7.67 3.46 27.98
N ILE A 106 -7.13 3.95 26.85
CA ILE A 106 -7.94 4.45 25.73
C ILE A 106 -8.82 3.34 25.17
N ALA A 107 -8.26 2.14 24.93
CA ALA A 107 -9.01 1.02 24.37
C ALA A 107 -10.18 0.60 25.26
N SER A 108 -10.04 0.70 26.60
CA SER A 108 -11.12 0.36 27.53
C SER A 108 -12.38 1.24 27.32
N GLU A 109 -12.21 2.45 26.79
CA GLU A 109 -13.29 3.41 26.56
C GLU A 109 -13.82 3.41 25.12
N ILE A 110 -12.93 3.24 24.12
CA ILE A 110 -13.32 3.47 22.73
C ILE A 110 -13.23 2.24 21.80
N TYR A 111 -12.76 1.09 22.32
CA TYR A 111 -12.70 -0.12 21.51
C TYR A 111 -14.06 -0.82 21.42
N SER A 112 -14.54 -1.00 20.23
CA SER A 112 -15.79 -1.73 19.95
C SER A 112 -15.49 -3.18 19.53
N LYS A 113 -15.92 -4.14 20.37
CA LYS A 113 -15.84 -5.58 20.04
C LYS A 113 -16.62 -5.95 18.78
N SER A 114 -17.79 -5.33 18.58
CA SER A 114 -18.65 -5.58 17.41
C SER A 114 -18.06 -5.05 16.11
N ALA A 115 -17.42 -3.87 16.16
CA ALA A 115 -16.72 -3.27 15.03
C ALA A 115 -15.30 -3.85 14.83
N ARG A 116 -14.79 -4.65 15.77
CA ARG A 116 -13.40 -5.11 15.83
C ARG A 116 -12.42 -3.98 15.64
N GLY A 117 -12.60 -2.88 16.38
CA GLY A 117 -11.76 -1.71 16.26
C GLY A 117 -12.36 -0.47 16.88
N THR A 118 -11.82 0.69 16.54
CA THR A 118 -12.26 1.98 17.03
C THR A 118 -12.95 2.75 15.90
N MET A 119 -14.08 3.36 16.19
CA MET A 119 -14.73 4.24 15.24
C MET A 119 -14.12 5.64 15.26
N ASN A 120 -14.11 6.31 14.13
CA ASN A 120 -13.55 7.65 13.98
C ASN A 120 -14.14 8.65 14.98
N ILE A 121 -15.45 8.59 15.19
CA ILE A 121 -16.16 9.49 16.09
C ILE A 121 -15.79 9.27 17.56
N ASP A 122 -15.55 8.01 17.96
CA ASP A 122 -15.19 7.71 19.34
C ASP A 122 -13.82 8.30 19.70
N MET A 123 -12.90 8.37 18.72
CA MET A 123 -11.62 9.04 18.91
C MET A 123 -11.79 10.54 19.17
N VAL A 124 -12.68 11.20 18.43
CA VAL A 124 -12.99 12.64 18.61
C VAL A 124 -13.56 12.88 19.98
N LEU A 125 -14.63 12.15 20.33
CA LEU A 125 -15.34 12.30 21.60
C LEU A 125 -14.43 12.02 22.81
N TYR A 126 -13.54 11.02 22.70
CA TYR A 126 -12.57 10.75 23.75
C TYR A 126 -11.63 11.93 24.00
N VAL A 127 -11.07 12.50 22.92
CA VAL A 127 -10.16 13.66 23.01
C VAL A 127 -10.86 14.89 23.61
N GLU A 128 -12.09 15.16 23.20
CA GLU A 128 -12.90 16.27 23.75
C GLU A 128 -13.25 16.03 25.21
N LYS A 129 -13.60 14.79 25.59
CA LYS A 129 -13.89 14.40 26.98
C LYS A 129 -12.73 14.69 27.94
N ILE A 130 -11.49 14.52 27.47
CA ILE A 130 -10.29 14.79 28.30
C ILE A 130 -9.81 16.23 28.21
N GLY A 131 -10.59 17.14 27.60
CA GLY A 131 -10.37 18.57 27.61
C GLY A 131 -9.44 19.11 26.53
N LEU A 132 -9.15 18.36 25.46
CA LEU A 132 -8.42 18.87 24.30
C LEU A 132 -9.37 19.18 23.15
N LYS A 133 -8.85 19.90 22.15
CA LYS A 133 -9.60 20.14 20.89
C LYS A 133 -9.31 19.01 19.91
N ALA A 134 -10.37 18.42 19.35
CA ALA A 134 -10.30 17.43 18.30
C ALA A 134 -11.08 17.90 17.05
N ARG A 135 -10.47 17.81 15.89
CA ARG A 135 -11.10 18.14 14.62
C ARG A 135 -10.85 17.04 13.61
N GLN A 136 -11.89 16.32 13.25
CA GLN A 136 -11.83 15.43 12.10
C GLN A 136 -12.23 16.17 10.81
N TYR A 137 -11.52 15.92 9.72
CA TYR A 137 -11.76 16.59 8.46
C TYR A 137 -11.15 15.83 7.28
N ARG A 138 -11.43 16.30 6.07
CA ARG A 138 -10.76 15.84 4.86
C ARG A 138 -9.46 16.60 4.68
N GLY A 139 -8.33 15.94 4.93
CA GLY A 139 -6.99 16.52 4.76
C GLY A 139 -6.52 16.59 3.31
N SER A 140 -5.36 17.21 3.15
CA SER A 140 -4.59 17.24 1.91
C SER A 140 -3.10 17.01 2.20
N PHE A 141 -2.32 16.65 1.19
CA PHE A 141 -0.87 16.44 1.38
C PHE A 141 -0.17 17.75 1.81
N GLU A 142 -0.63 18.88 1.31
CA GLU A 142 -0.10 20.19 1.70
C GLU A 142 -0.46 20.54 3.14
N ASP A 143 -1.69 20.21 3.58
CA ASP A 143 -2.08 20.35 4.97
C ASP A 143 -1.23 19.50 5.91
N VAL A 144 -0.91 18.26 5.51
CA VAL A 144 0.01 17.38 6.28
C VAL A 144 1.36 18.08 6.48
N LYS A 145 1.96 18.63 5.43
CA LYS A 145 3.23 19.34 5.53
C LYS A 145 3.13 20.53 6.48
N THR A 146 2.12 21.38 6.28
CA THR A 146 1.90 22.56 7.11
C THR A 146 1.77 22.22 8.59
N LYS A 147 1.04 21.14 8.92
CA LYS A 147 0.89 20.70 10.31
C LYS A 147 2.21 20.15 10.89
N ILE A 148 2.91 19.33 10.12
CA ILE A 148 4.22 18.79 10.53
C ILE A 148 5.23 19.91 10.73
N ASP A 149 5.28 20.92 9.83
CA ASP A 149 6.15 22.09 9.97
C ASP A 149 5.87 22.89 11.24
N SER A 150 4.62 22.91 11.66
CA SER A 150 4.15 23.58 12.88
C SER A 150 4.29 22.70 14.13
N GLY A 151 4.83 21.48 14.03
CA GLY A 151 5.04 20.58 15.18
C GLY A 151 3.81 19.76 15.59
N TYR A 152 2.80 19.67 14.74
CA TYR A 152 1.57 18.94 15.03
C TYR A 152 1.52 17.59 14.34
N PRO A 153 1.67 16.46 15.06
CA PRO A 153 1.45 15.14 14.49
C PRO A 153 -0.03 14.95 14.15
N LEU A 154 -0.29 14.24 13.04
CA LEU A 154 -1.64 13.99 12.55
C LEU A 154 -1.99 12.50 12.62
N ILE A 155 -3.18 12.17 13.08
CA ILE A 155 -3.72 10.82 12.89
C ILE A 155 -4.46 10.79 11.55
N VAL A 156 -4.10 9.83 10.71
CA VAL A 156 -4.79 9.58 9.43
C VAL A 156 -5.33 8.17 9.40
N LEU A 157 -6.46 8.00 8.71
CA LEU A 157 -7.01 6.69 8.41
C LEU A 157 -6.64 6.32 6.98
N VAL A 158 -6.01 5.19 6.78
CA VAL A 158 -5.70 4.63 5.47
C VAL A 158 -6.41 3.29 5.26
N ASP A 159 -6.59 2.90 4.02
CA ASP A 159 -7.08 1.58 3.66
C ASP A 159 -5.93 0.78 3.03
N GLU A 160 -5.40 -0.17 3.79
CA GLU A 160 -4.33 -1.10 3.38
C GLU A 160 -4.88 -2.31 2.60
N GLY A 161 -6.19 -2.37 2.38
CA GLY A 161 -6.82 -3.48 1.70
C GLY A 161 -6.53 -3.51 0.20
N PHE A 162 -6.89 -4.63 -0.42
CA PHE A 162 -6.65 -4.87 -1.84
C PHE A 162 -7.99 -5.03 -2.59
N LEU A 163 -8.09 -4.41 -3.77
CA LEU A 163 -9.30 -4.39 -4.61
C LEU A 163 -10.55 -3.95 -3.83
N ILE A 164 -11.49 -4.88 -3.62
CA ILE A 164 -12.76 -4.65 -2.93
C ILE A 164 -12.67 -4.91 -1.41
N TYR A 165 -11.59 -5.54 -0.96
CA TYR A 165 -11.37 -5.79 0.46
C TYR A 165 -10.80 -4.55 1.14
N GLN A 166 -11.50 -4.04 2.15
CA GLN A 166 -11.04 -2.91 2.96
C GLN A 166 -10.35 -3.40 4.23
N LYS A 167 -9.20 -2.82 4.51
CA LYS A 167 -8.47 -2.99 5.78
C LYS A 167 -8.08 -1.60 6.29
N ASN A 168 -8.98 -1.01 7.04
CA ASN A 168 -8.76 0.31 7.62
C ASN A 168 -7.70 0.26 8.72
N HIS A 169 -6.78 1.24 8.69
CA HIS A 169 -5.67 1.33 9.61
C HIS A 169 -5.40 2.78 9.99
N PHE A 170 -5.34 3.06 11.30
CA PHE A 170 -4.92 4.36 11.83
C PHE A 170 -3.40 4.38 11.99
N MET A 171 -2.78 5.49 11.58
CA MET A 171 -1.37 5.76 11.80
C MET A 171 -1.14 7.23 12.19
N VAL A 172 -0.02 7.51 12.82
CA VAL A 172 0.38 8.87 13.19
C VAL A 172 1.44 9.35 12.22
N VAL A 173 1.10 10.34 11.38
CA VAL A 173 2.09 11.01 10.53
C VAL A 173 2.91 11.94 11.40
N ILE A 174 4.23 11.75 11.38
CA ILE A 174 5.19 12.48 12.21
C ILE A 174 6.23 13.24 11.39
N GLY A 175 6.27 13.02 10.07
CA GLY A 175 7.24 13.67 9.21
C GLY A 175 6.93 13.52 7.74
N TYR A 176 7.70 14.25 6.91
CA TYR A 176 7.67 14.08 5.46
C TYR A 176 9.07 14.29 4.86
N GLY A 177 9.28 13.74 3.67
CA GLY A 177 10.48 13.90 2.85
C GLY A 177 10.13 14.28 1.42
N GLY A 178 11.13 14.31 0.54
CA GLY A 178 10.93 14.64 -0.88
C GLY A 178 9.98 13.67 -1.59
N GLU A 179 9.98 12.40 -1.19
CA GLU A 179 9.27 11.34 -1.90
C GLU A 179 8.17 10.65 -1.08
N GLY A 180 7.94 11.05 0.17
CA GLY A 180 6.97 10.38 1.02
C GLY A 180 6.75 11.01 2.38
N ILE A 181 6.06 10.27 3.24
CA ILE A 181 5.82 10.61 4.64
C ILE A 181 6.53 9.63 5.56
N PHE A 182 6.71 10.05 6.81
CA PHE A 182 7.16 9.21 7.90
C PHE A 182 6.01 9.08 8.90
N ALA A 183 5.67 7.85 9.26
CA ALA A 183 4.55 7.60 10.16
C ALA A 183 4.88 6.51 11.19
N ASN A 184 4.33 6.65 12.39
CA ASN A 184 4.24 5.58 13.36
C ASN A 184 3.06 4.70 12.97
N SER A 185 3.30 3.48 12.51
CA SER A 185 2.29 2.61 11.90
C SER A 185 2.52 1.15 12.22
N GLY A 186 1.51 0.47 12.72
CA GLY A 186 1.59 -0.94 13.04
C GLY A 186 2.67 -1.23 14.10
N ARG A 187 3.70 -1.96 13.72
CA ARG A 187 4.84 -2.28 14.57
C ARG A 187 6.11 -1.51 14.20
N GLU A 188 6.00 -0.53 13.31
CA GLU A 188 7.13 0.24 12.81
C GLU A 188 7.03 1.70 13.24
N GLN A 189 8.04 2.16 13.97
CA GLN A 189 8.21 3.57 14.30
C GLN A 189 8.89 4.30 13.16
N GLY A 190 8.34 5.45 12.76
CA GLY A 190 8.92 6.28 11.69
C GLY A 190 8.98 5.59 10.33
N LYS A 191 8.04 4.70 10.03
CA LYS A 191 7.94 4.01 8.74
C LYS A 191 7.87 5.01 7.60
N PHE A 192 8.77 4.86 6.63
CA PHE A 192 8.69 5.61 5.38
C PHE A 192 7.62 5.02 4.46
N ILE A 193 6.74 5.88 3.97
CA ILE A 193 5.67 5.50 3.03
C ILE A 193 5.74 6.44 1.82
N PRO A 194 5.99 5.92 0.60
CA PRO A 194 6.04 6.73 -0.62
C PRO A 194 4.76 7.52 -0.84
N THR A 195 4.87 8.77 -1.33
CA THR A 195 3.72 9.67 -1.56
C THR A 195 2.60 9.02 -2.36
N LYS A 196 2.94 8.31 -3.44
CA LYS A 196 1.95 7.64 -4.31
C LYS A 196 1.18 6.56 -3.56
N GLU A 197 1.86 5.79 -2.74
CA GLU A 197 1.25 4.73 -1.92
C GLU A 197 0.36 5.33 -0.83
N PHE A 198 0.88 6.29 -0.09
CA PHE A 198 0.15 7.01 0.94
C PHE A 198 -1.14 7.64 0.39
N LEU A 199 -1.03 8.43 -0.68
CA LEU A 199 -2.20 9.10 -1.27
C LEU A 199 -3.22 8.10 -1.80
N ARG A 200 -2.79 6.97 -2.35
CA ARG A 200 -3.70 5.91 -2.84
C ARG A 200 -4.51 5.30 -1.69
N SER A 201 -3.85 4.90 -0.60
CA SER A 201 -4.50 4.28 0.56
C SER A 201 -5.36 5.28 1.35
N TRP A 202 -4.89 6.51 1.48
CA TRP A 202 -5.60 7.58 2.17
C TRP A 202 -6.83 8.08 1.39
N LYS A 203 -6.77 8.12 0.05
CA LYS A 203 -7.93 8.45 -0.80
C LYS A 203 -9.10 7.48 -0.60
N ARG A 204 -8.84 6.19 -0.35
CA ARG A 204 -9.86 5.18 -0.12
C ARG A 204 -10.67 5.43 1.15
N THR A 205 -10.12 6.14 2.12
CA THR A 205 -10.80 6.60 3.34
C THR A 205 -11.25 8.06 3.25
N LYS A 206 -11.39 8.60 2.03
CA LYS A 206 -11.79 9.98 1.75
C LYS A 206 -10.86 11.03 2.39
N PHE A 207 -9.58 10.70 2.55
CA PHE A 207 -8.55 11.55 3.18
C PHE A 207 -8.86 11.89 4.63
N TRP A 208 -9.47 10.97 5.36
CA TRP A 208 -9.83 11.21 6.76
C TRP A 208 -8.59 11.51 7.60
N THR A 209 -8.71 12.60 8.37
CA THR A 209 -7.64 13.13 9.22
C THR A 209 -8.22 13.57 10.54
N LEU A 210 -7.52 13.30 11.64
CA LEU A 210 -7.80 13.82 12.96
C LEU A 210 -6.64 14.69 13.42
N PHE A 211 -6.96 15.93 13.72
CA PHE A 211 -6.08 16.94 14.25
C PHE A 211 -6.44 17.21 15.72
N ILE A 212 -5.44 17.11 16.59
CA ILE A 212 -5.60 17.25 18.04
C ILE A 212 -4.67 18.34 18.53
N THR A 213 -5.19 19.29 19.31
CA THR A 213 -4.42 20.36 19.92
C THR A 213 -4.78 20.55 21.39
N PRO A 214 -3.84 20.98 22.23
CA PRO A 214 -4.16 21.57 23.51
C PRO A 214 -5.10 22.78 23.38
N ASN A 215 -5.83 23.10 24.42
CA ASN A 215 -6.69 24.29 24.50
C ASN A 215 -5.88 25.58 24.58
#